data_3841efcd1f638885957e225f7037f723
#
_entry.id   3841efcd1f638885957e225f7037f723
#
_cell.length_a   1.000
_cell.length_b   1.000
_cell.length_c   1.000
_cell.angle_alpha   90.00
_cell.angle_beta   90.00
_cell.angle_gamma   90.00
#
_symmetry.space_group_name_H-M   'P 1'
#
loop_
_entity.id
_entity.type
_entity.pdbx_description
1 polymer ?
#
loop_
_entity_poly.entity_id
_entity_poly.type
_entity_poly.pdbx_seq_one_letter_code
_entity_poly.pdbx_strand_id
1 'polypeptide(L)'
;MILALNIGNSNITFGGYTPDGKLVFSSRLFADTALSSDELLYKIVNMLALYGAEPQQITAVIFSSVVPALTPRLREALRKMCECQIMEVGPGLKSGVRIRMDNPAQLGGELLCAIVGALQRCTPPCVVVNFDTATTLLAVDSTGALVGGSILPGPQCSLSALVRNTAQLPQVELEARPRRLLGANTADCLHSGIVYGTAAMLDGMVAQIRAALGAPDAPVVATGTLPDSVCTACVTDIVYRETLVLEGLYWIWKKNTRK
;
A
#
# COMPACT_ATOMS: atom_id res chain seq x y z
N MET A 1 14.81 -17.75 -2.89
CA MET A 1 13.91 -16.75 -2.28
C MET A 1 13.30 -15.89 -3.36
N ILE A 2 12.03 -15.51 -3.22
CA ILE A 2 11.34 -14.56 -4.11
C ILE A 2 11.40 -13.19 -3.47
N LEU A 3 11.93 -12.19 -4.18
CA LEU A 3 11.98 -10.81 -3.73
C LEU A 3 10.81 -10.03 -4.33
N ALA A 4 9.93 -9.51 -3.49
CA ALA A 4 8.80 -8.66 -3.86
C ALA A 4 9.13 -7.21 -3.50
N LEU A 5 8.95 -6.25 -4.44
CA LEU A 5 9.18 -4.82 -4.21
C LEU A 5 7.98 -3.98 -4.67
N ASN A 6 7.66 -2.95 -3.90
CA ASN A 6 6.70 -1.92 -4.31
C ASN A 6 7.34 -0.54 -4.20
N ILE A 7 7.34 0.22 -5.31
CA ILE A 7 7.77 1.62 -5.32
C ILE A 7 6.53 2.49 -5.28
N GLY A 8 6.20 2.97 -4.08
CA GLY A 8 5.22 4.02 -3.83
C GLY A 8 5.83 5.41 -3.94
N ASN A 9 4.98 6.44 -3.85
CA ASN A 9 5.42 7.84 -3.93
C ASN A 9 6.32 8.26 -2.76
N SER A 10 6.08 7.72 -1.57
CA SER A 10 6.83 8.07 -0.35
C SER A 10 7.86 7.01 0.03
N ASN A 11 7.59 5.74 -0.25
CA ASN A 11 8.39 4.62 0.21
C ASN A 11 8.61 3.56 -0.87
N ILE A 12 9.77 2.90 -0.80
CA ILE A 12 10.04 1.64 -1.45
C ILE A 12 9.93 0.56 -0.38
N THR A 13 8.93 -0.31 -0.48
CA THR A 13 8.79 -1.47 0.41
C THR A 13 9.25 -2.72 -0.32
N PHE A 14 9.91 -3.62 0.40
CA PHE A 14 10.31 -4.91 -0.16
C PHE A 14 10.30 -6.00 0.90
N GLY A 15 10.13 -7.23 0.45
CA GLY A 15 10.12 -8.40 1.31
C GLY A 15 10.60 -9.65 0.59
N GLY A 16 11.22 -10.52 1.37
CA GLY A 16 11.65 -11.83 0.91
C GLY A 16 10.62 -12.91 1.25
N TYR A 17 10.27 -13.72 0.27
CA TYR A 17 9.35 -14.84 0.43
C TYR A 17 10.05 -16.18 0.14
N THR A 18 9.73 -17.21 0.92
CA THR A 18 10.04 -18.58 0.55
C THR A 18 9.17 -19.02 -0.64
N PRO A 19 9.55 -20.07 -1.40
CA PRO A 19 8.73 -20.56 -2.52
C PRO A 19 7.31 -21.01 -2.14
N ASP A 20 7.11 -21.44 -0.89
CA ASP A 20 5.79 -21.82 -0.33
C ASP A 20 4.97 -20.63 0.15
N GLY A 21 5.55 -19.41 0.24
CA GLY A 21 4.84 -18.17 0.50
C GLY A 21 4.96 -17.64 1.93
N LYS A 22 5.90 -18.14 2.70
CA LYS A 22 6.19 -17.57 4.02
C LYS A 22 7.04 -16.32 3.85
N LEU A 23 6.59 -15.20 4.44
CA LEU A 23 7.38 -13.98 4.54
C LEU A 23 8.56 -14.22 5.49
N VAL A 24 9.77 -13.98 5.00
CA VAL A 24 11.03 -14.14 5.77
C VAL A 24 11.39 -12.80 6.42
N PHE A 25 11.29 -11.72 5.67
CA PHE A 25 11.50 -10.36 6.15
C PHE A 25 10.70 -9.37 5.33
N SER A 26 10.42 -8.20 5.90
CA SER A 26 9.97 -7.02 5.18
C SER A 26 10.76 -5.80 5.62
N SER A 27 10.94 -4.84 4.72
CA SER A 27 11.66 -3.61 5.00
C SER A 27 11.16 -2.46 4.14
N ARG A 28 11.55 -1.25 4.53
CA ARG A 28 11.12 -0.01 3.88
C ARG A 28 12.31 0.93 3.72
N LEU A 29 12.41 1.54 2.55
CA LEU A 29 13.34 2.63 2.24
C LEU A 29 12.54 3.86 1.82
N PHE A 30 13.11 5.03 1.96
CA PHE A 30 12.53 6.25 1.42
C PHE A 30 12.59 6.25 -0.11
N ALA A 31 11.51 6.65 -0.77
CA ALA A 31 11.46 6.77 -2.23
C ALA A 31 12.07 8.12 -2.65
N ASP A 32 13.39 8.13 -2.81
CA ASP A 32 14.12 9.30 -3.31
C ASP A 32 14.30 9.18 -4.83
N THR A 33 13.66 10.08 -5.56
CA THR A 33 13.71 10.11 -7.03
C THR A 33 15.07 10.54 -7.59
N ALA A 34 16.00 11.03 -6.77
CA ALA A 34 17.35 11.38 -7.17
C ALA A 34 18.31 10.17 -7.22
N LEU A 35 17.96 9.04 -6.57
CA LEU A 35 18.83 7.86 -6.50
C LEU A 35 19.15 7.30 -7.90
N SER A 36 20.42 7.02 -8.14
CA SER A 36 20.91 6.28 -9.30
C SER A 36 20.60 4.77 -9.17
N SER A 37 20.78 4.02 -10.26
CA SER A 37 20.63 2.56 -10.24
C SER A 37 21.62 1.89 -9.28
N ASP A 38 22.86 2.41 -9.17
CA ASP A 38 23.89 1.83 -8.31
C ASP A 38 23.62 2.12 -6.82
N GLU A 39 23.08 3.29 -6.48
CA GLU A 39 22.65 3.60 -5.12
C GLU A 39 21.45 2.75 -4.69
N LEU A 40 20.49 2.51 -5.60
CA LEU A 40 19.38 1.59 -5.35
C LEU A 40 19.90 0.16 -5.13
N LEU A 41 20.82 -0.30 -5.99
CA LEU A 41 21.46 -1.60 -5.84
C LEU A 41 22.16 -1.74 -4.49
N TYR A 42 23.00 -0.75 -4.14
CA TYR A 42 23.70 -0.73 -2.85
C TYR A 42 22.73 -0.80 -1.66
N LYS A 43 21.67 0.02 -1.67
CA LYS A 43 20.65 0.01 -0.61
C LYS A 43 19.94 -1.35 -0.51
N ILE A 44 19.52 -1.93 -1.63
CA ILE A 44 18.82 -3.23 -1.63
C ILE A 44 19.74 -4.34 -1.10
N VAL A 45 20.99 -4.42 -1.58
CA VAL A 45 21.95 -5.45 -1.15
C VAL A 45 22.27 -5.33 0.33
N ASN A 46 22.50 -4.11 0.84
CA ASN A 46 22.74 -3.92 2.27
C ASN A 46 21.52 -4.29 3.11
N MET A 47 20.32 -3.98 2.65
CA MET A 47 19.12 -4.39 3.37
C MET A 47 18.95 -5.91 3.38
N LEU A 48 19.22 -6.60 2.26
CA LEU A 48 19.23 -8.07 2.24
C LEU A 48 20.21 -8.62 3.28
N ALA A 49 21.43 -8.09 3.34
CA ALA A 49 22.45 -8.50 4.29
C ALA A 49 22.03 -8.33 5.76
N LEU A 50 21.30 -7.24 6.10
CA LEU A 50 20.76 -7.04 7.46
C LEU A 50 19.81 -8.16 7.90
N TYR A 51 19.15 -8.82 6.95
CA TYR A 51 18.24 -9.96 7.22
C TYR A 51 18.89 -11.30 6.94
N GLY A 52 20.23 -11.35 6.79
CA GLY A 52 20.98 -12.58 6.52
C GLY A 52 20.70 -13.21 5.17
N ALA A 53 20.24 -12.39 4.19
CA ALA A 53 19.96 -12.83 2.84
C ALA A 53 21.03 -12.29 1.87
N GLU A 54 21.36 -13.09 0.85
CA GLU A 54 22.34 -12.76 -0.17
C GLU A 54 21.69 -12.69 -1.56
N PRO A 55 22.19 -11.84 -2.48
CA PRO A 55 21.67 -11.75 -3.85
C PRO A 55 21.59 -13.10 -4.58
N GLN A 56 22.55 -14.00 -4.34
CA GLN A 56 22.61 -15.34 -4.95
C GLN A 56 21.46 -16.25 -4.53
N GLN A 57 20.82 -15.96 -3.40
CA GLN A 57 19.65 -16.71 -2.91
C GLN A 57 18.34 -16.27 -3.58
N ILE A 58 18.37 -15.15 -4.33
CA ILE A 58 17.19 -14.64 -5.02
C ILE A 58 16.97 -15.44 -6.30
N THR A 59 15.87 -16.16 -6.39
CA THR A 59 15.51 -17.01 -7.53
C THR A 59 14.49 -16.37 -8.46
N ALA A 60 13.80 -15.33 -7.99
CA ALA A 60 12.89 -14.51 -8.79
C ALA A 60 12.66 -13.16 -8.11
N VAL A 61 12.35 -12.16 -8.92
CA VAL A 61 11.94 -10.82 -8.47
C VAL A 61 10.60 -10.47 -9.08
N ILE A 62 9.71 -9.90 -8.28
CA ILE A 62 8.50 -9.24 -8.77
C ILE A 62 8.39 -7.85 -8.15
N PHE A 63 8.04 -6.85 -8.97
CA PHE A 63 7.86 -5.51 -8.45
C PHE A 63 6.67 -4.77 -9.08
N SER A 64 6.12 -3.81 -8.34
CA SER A 64 5.23 -2.77 -8.85
C SER A 64 5.86 -1.40 -8.62
N SER A 65 5.51 -0.43 -9.47
CA SER A 65 5.98 0.94 -9.33
C SER A 65 4.91 1.92 -9.80
N VAL A 66 4.71 2.97 -9.02
CA VAL A 66 3.92 4.15 -9.40
C VAL A 66 4.80 5.40 -9.59
N VAL A 67 6.13 5.23 -9.59
CA VAL A 67 7.10 6.32 -9.75
C VAL A 67 7.91 6.13 -11.04
N PRO A 68 7.50 6.77 -12.16
CA PRO A 68 8.15 6.58 -13.47
C PRO A 68 9.65 6.89 -13.48
N ALA A 69 10.10 7.85 -12.66
CA ALA A 69 11.52 8.23 -12.58
C ALA A 69 12.41 7.13 -11.95
N LEU A 70 11.87 6.32 -11.02
CA LEU A 70 12.61 5.26 -10.33
C LEU A 70 12.52 3.90 -11.04
N THR A 71 11.45 3.65 -11.78
CA THR A 71 11.18 2.35 -12.41
C THR A 71 12.35 1.85 -13.29
N PRO A 72 12.89 2.64 -14.23
CA PRO A 72 14.01 2.19 -15.06
C PRO A 72 15.28 1.91 -14.25
N ARG A 73 15.55 2.76 -13.25
CA ARG A 73 16.72 2.64 -12.38
C ARG A 73 16.64 1.40 -11.50
N LEU A 74 15.45 1.11 -10.94
CA LEU A 74 15.24 -0.14 -10.20
C LEU A 74 15.45 -1.36 -11.10
N ARG A 75 14.88 -1.35 -12.30
CA ARG A 75 15.03 -2.46 -13.25
C ARG A 75 16.51 -2.72 -13.59
N GLU A 76 17.30 -1.66 -13.77
CA GLU A 76 18.74 -1.76 -13.98
C GLU A 76 19.46 -2.32 -12.75
N ALA A 77 19.16 -1.78 -11.54
CA ALA A 77 19.71 -2.26 -10.27
C ALA A 77 19.45 -3.75 -10.05
N LEU A 78 18.23 -4.20 -10.30
CA LEU A 78 17.84 -5.60 -10.15
C LEU A 78 18.55 -6.52 -11.15
N ARG A 79 18.76 -6.07 -12.41
CA ARG A 79 19.53 -6.82 -13.41
C ARG A 79 21.00 -6.96 -13.04
N LYS A 80 21.58 -5.95 -12.40
CA LYS A 80 22.94 -6.02 -11.86
C LYS A 80 23.03 -6.94 -10.63
N MET A 81 21.95 -7.04 -9.86
CA MET A 81 21.92 -7.80 -8.62
C MET A 81 21.84 -9.31 -8.85
N CYS A 82 20.98 -9.77 -9.76
CA CYS A 82 20.74 -11.19 -9.98
C CYS A 82 20.42 -11.52 -11.45
N GLU A 83 20.80 -12.72 -11.86
CA GLU A 83 20.48 -13.29 -13.19
C GLU A 83 19.13 -14.05 -13.17
N CYS A 84 18.20 -13.63 -12.32
CA CYS A 84 16.92 -14.29 -12.16
C CYS A 84 15.81 -13.61 -12.98
N GLN A 85 14.66 -14.27 -13.07
CA GLN A 85 13.48 -13.69 -13.72
C GLN A 85 12.99 -12.48 -12.93
N ILE A 86 12.85 -11.34 -13.62
CA ILE A 86 12.31 -10.10 -13.07
C ILE A 86 10.95 -9.85 -13.72
N MET A 87 9.87 -9.80 -12.91
CA MET A 87 8.52 -9.49 -13.33
C MET A 87 8.14 -8.08 -12.86
N GLU A 88 7.56 -7.28 -13.74
CA GLU A 88 6.97 -5.98 -13.40
C GLU A 88 5.45 -6.07 -13.50
N VAL A 89 4.74 -5.65 -12.46
CA VAL A 89 3.28 -5.64 -12.46
C VAL A 89 2.76 -4.61 -13.45
N GLY A 90 2.01 -5.08 -14.42
CA GLY A 90 1.50 -4.26 -15.52
C GLY A 90 0.71 -5.09 -16.54
N PRO A 91 0.42 -4.50 -17.70
CA PRO A 91 -0.29 -5.20 -18.77
C PRO A 91 0.40 -6.51 -19.16
N GLY A 92 -0.39 -7.58 -19.28
CA GLY A 92 0.11 -8.91 -19.65
C GLY A 92 0.34 -9.87 -18.48
N LEU A 93 0.47 -9.40 -17.24
CA LEU A 93 0.53 -10.28 -16.07
C LEU A 93 -0.88 -10.67 -15.59
N LYS A 94 -1.04 -11.95 -15.26
CA LYS A 94 -2.30 -12.49 -14.73
C LYS A 94 -2.41 -12.18 -13.24
N SER A 95 -3.17 -11.17 -12.86
CA SER A 95 -3.47 -10.87 -11.45
C SER A 95 -4.50 -11.84 -10.85
N GLY A 96 -5.46 -12.29 -11.65
CA GLY A 96 -6.62 -13.05 -11.22
C GLY A 96 -7.79 -12.18 -10.77
N VAL A 97 -7.64 -10.86 -10.78
CA VAL A 97 -8.69 -9.90 -10.49
C VAL A 97 -9.24 -9.36 -11.81
N ARG A 98 -10.57 -9.38 -11.96
CA ARG A 98 -11.25 -8.66 -13.03
C ARG A 98 -11.43 -7.21 -12.63
N ILE A 99 -11.10 -6.29 -13.53
CA ILE A 99 -11.24 -4.84 -13.30
C ILE A 99 -12.42 -4.38 -14.14
N ARG A 100 -13.51 -3.94 -13.49
CA ARG A 100 -14.74 -3.43 -14.11
C ARG A 100 -14.81 -1.90 -13.97
N MET A 101 -13.71 -1.24 -14.23
CA MET A 101 -13.62 0.22 -14.32
C MET A 101 -13.68 0.63 -15.80
N ASP A 102 -14.12 1.86 -16.08
CA ASP A 102 -14.18 2.40 -17.44
C ASP A 102 -12.83 2.34 -18.15
N ASN A 103 -11.75 2.59 -17.44
CA ASN A 103 -10.39 2.45 -17.96
C ASN A 103 -9.52 1.60 -17.00
N PRO A 104 -9.48 0.27 -17.19
CA PRO A 104 -8.69 -0.62 -16.35
C PRO A 104 -7.18 -0.31 -16.31
N ALA A 105 -6.63 0.32 -17.37
CA ALA A 105 -5.21 0.68 -17.43
C ALA A 105 -4.80 1.81 -16.47
N GLN A 106 -5.77 2.55 -15.94
CA GLN A 106 -5.52 3.60 -14.94
C GLN A 106 -5.33 3.05 -13.52
N LEU A 107 -5.66 1.77 -13.27
CA LEU A 107 -5.42 1.16 -11.98
C LEU A 107 -3.91 0.97 -11.75
N GLY A 108 -3.38 1.65 -10.74
CA GLY A 108 -1.98 1.50 -10.34
C GLY A 108 -1.64 0.07 -9.90
N GLY A 109 -0.44 -0.39 -10.24
CA GLY A 109 0.01 -1.74 -9.89
C GLY A 109 -0.02 -2.03 -8.38
N GLU A 110 0.27 -1.04 -7.55
CA GLU A 110 0.18 -1.13 -6.09
C GLU A 110 -1.24 -1.46 -5.61
N LEU A 111 -2.24 -0.74 -6.13
CA LEU A 111 -3.64 -0.97 -5.77
C LEU A 111 -4.14 -2.35 -6.24
N LEU A 112 -3.70 -2.79 -7.43
CA LEU A 112 -3.97 -4.14 -7.91
C LEU A 112 -3.37 -5.20 -6.98
N CYS A 113 -2.12 -5.01 -6.53
CA CYS A 113 -1.47 -5.90 -5.57
C CYS A 113 -2.20 -5.91 -4.23
N ALA A 114 -2.65 -4.75 -3.72
CA ALA A 114 -3.44 -4.67 -2.49
C ALA A 114 -4.74 -5.49 -2.58
N ILE A 115 -5.46 -5.41 -3.72
CA ILE A 115 -6.66 -6.22 -3.95
C ILE A 115 -6.32 -7.71 -3.98
N VAL A 116 -5.27 -8.12 -4.72
CA VAL A 116 -4.84 -9.52 -4.77
C VAL A 116 -4.49 -10.04 -3.38
N GLY A 117 -3.76 -9.26 -2.58
CA GLY A 117 -3.44 -9.59 -1.19
C GLY A 117 -4.68 -9.73 -0.32
N ALA A 118 -5.63 -8.79 -0.42
CA ALA A 118 -6.88 -8.80 0.35
C ALA A 118 -7.73 -10.05 0.05
N LEU A 119 -7.83 -10.45 -1.21
CA LEU A 119 -8.56 -11.66 -1.63
C LEU A 119 -7.94 -12.97 -1.15
N GLN A 120 -6.73 -12.94 -0.58
CA GLN A 120 -6.14 -14.09 0.13
C GLN A 120 -6.49 -14.09 1.62
N ARG A 121 -7.08 -13.00 2.13
CA ARG A 121 -7.35 -12.78 3.57
C ARG A 121 -8.84 -12.77 3.89
N CYS A 122 -9.69 -12.44 2.94
CA CYS A 122 -11.13 -12.40 3.12
C CYS A 122 -11.87 -12.89 1.88
N THR A 123 -13.09 -13.35 2.08
CA THR A 123 -14.00 -13.71 1.00
C THR A 123 -14.67 -12.43 0.47
N PRO A 124 -14.72 -12.21 -0.85
CA PRO A 124 -15.47 -11.09 -1.41
C PRO A 124 -17.00 -11.27 -1.22
N PRO A 125 -17.80 -10.19 -1.17
CA PRO A 125 -17.40 -8.83 -1.42
C PRO A 125 -16.57 -8.23 -0.26
N CYS A 126 -15.67 -7.29 -0.57
CA CYS A 126 -14.84 -6.63 0.44
C CYS A 126 -14.49 -5.20 0.05
N VAL A 127 -14.06 -4.40 1.03
CA VAL A 127 -13.48 -3.08 0.83
C VAL A 127 -11.99 -3.16 1.09
N VAL A 128 -11.19 -2.68 0.15
CA VAL A 128 -9.73 -2.60 0.32
C VAL A 128 -9.33 -1.16 0.47
N VAL A 129 -8.61 -0.83 1.53
CA VAL A 129 -8.16 0.54 1.82
C VAL A 129 -6.65 0.60 1.76
N ASN A 130 -6.12 1.51 0.95
CA ASN A 130 -4.68 1.80 0.91
C ASN A 130 -4.42 3.21 1.43
N PHE A 131 -3.62 3.31 2.50
CA PHE A 131 -3.21 4.57 3.11
C PHE A 131 -1.78 4.92 2.68
N ASP A 132 -1.66 5.94 1.87
CA ASP A 132 -0.38 6.53 1.48
C ASP A 132 -0.56 8.06 1.41
N THR A 133 0.12 8.74 0.53
CA THR A 133 -0.10 10.17 0.20
C THR A 133 -1.58 10.45 -0.08
N ALA A 134 -2.24 9.52 -0.77
CA ALA A 134 -3.69 9.45 -0.90
C ALA A 134 -4.24 8.26 -0.09
N THR A 135 -5.44 8.41 0.47
CA THR A 135 -6.25 7.30 0.98
C THR A 135 -7.16 6.82 -0.13
N THR A 136 -7.00 5.57 -0.56
CA THR A 136 -7.83 4.98 -1.62
C THR A 136 -8.71 3.88 -1.04
N LEU A 137 -10.03 3.95 -1.29
CA LEU A 137 -10.97 2.89 -0.95
C LEU A 137 -11.42 2.21 -2.24
N LEU A 138 -11.29 0.89 -2.30
CA LEU A 138 -11.59 0.07 -3.48
C LEU A 138 -12.71 -0.91 -3.15
N ALA A 139 -13.73 -0.94 -3.99
CA ALA A 139 -14.88 -1.81 -3.84
C ALA A 139 -14.69 -3.08 -4.69
N VAL A 140 -14.67 -4.24 -4.04
CA VAL A 140 -14.59 -5.56 -4.68
C VAL A 140 -15.94 -6.25 -4.53
N ASP A 141 -16.57 -6.64 -5.65
CA ASP A 141 -17.88 -7.30 -5.64
C ASP A 141 -17.82 -8.79 -5.24
N SER A 142 -18.96 -9.44 -5.10
CA SER A 142 -19.08 -10.86 -4.71
C SER A 142 -18.40 -11.83 -5.68
N THR A 143 -18.08 -11.40 -6.91
CA THR A 143 -17.33 -12.20 -7.89
C THR A 143 -15.81 -12.03 -7.78
N GLY A 144 -15.33 -11.19 -6.83
CA GLY A 144 -13.93 -10.83 -6.69
C GLY A 144 -13.45 -9.82 -7.75
N ALA A 145 -14.36 -9.12 -8.41
CA ALA A 145 -14.01 -8.09 -9.37
C ALA A 145 -13.94 -6.70 -8.71
N LEU A 146 -12.93 -5.90 -9.06
CA LEU A 146 -12.91 -4.49 -8.72
C LEU A 146 -13.97 -3.76 -9.53
N VAL A 147 -14.92 -3.12 -8.85
CA VAL A 147 -16.04 -2.39 -9.49
C VAL A 147 -15.93 -0.88 -9.41
N GLY A 148 -15.01 -0.36 -8.61
CA GLY A 148 -14.76 1.07 -8.48
C GLY A 148 -14.04 1.42 -7.19
N GLY A 149 -13.86 2.71 -6.95
CA GLY A 149 -13.20 3.19 -5.74
C GLY A 149 -13.31 4.70 -5.56
N SER A 150 -12.77 5.17 -4.44
CA SER A 150 -12.69 6.59 -4.09
C SER A 150 -11.27 6.95 -3.70
N ILE A 151 -10.83 8.14 -4.05
CA ILE A 151 -9.50 8.67 -3.71
C ILE A 151 -9.69 9.92 -2.86
N LEU A 152 -9.06 9.95 -1.71
CA LEU A 152 -9.12 11.05 -0.74
C LEU A 152 -7.70 11.43 -0.32
N PRO A 153 -7.50 12.62 0.24
CA PRO A 153 -6.19 12.97 0.81
C PRO A 153 -5.85 12.03 1.96
N GLY A 154 -4.58 11.59 2.03
CA GLY A 154 -4.08 10.89 3.22
C GLY A 154 -3.98 11.83 4.43
N PRO A 155 -3.94 11.29 5.68
CA PRO A 155 -3.90 12.12 6.89
C PRO A 155 -2.71 13.08 6.90
N GLN A 156 -1.52 12.60 6.57
CA GLN A 156 -0.31 13.43 6.51
C GLN A 156 -0.36 14.48 5.38
N CYS A 157 -0.97 14.14 4.23
CA CYS A 157 -1.19 15.06 3.13
C CYS A 157 -2.15 16.18 3.55
N SER A 158 -3.25 15.82 4.22
CA SER A 158 -4.23 16.78 4.75
C SER A 158 -3.61 17.74 5.76
N LEU A 159 -2.83 17.22 6.72
CA LEU A 159 -2.10 18.03 7.69
C LEU A 159 -1.12 18.98 7.00
N SER A 160 -0.29 18.44 6.10
CA SER A 160 0.72 19.23 5.39
C SER A 160 0.08 20.32 4.51
N ALA A 161 -1.09 20.05 3.91
CA ALA A 161 -1.83 21.03 3.14
C ALA A 161 -2.34 22.18 4.02
N LEU A 162 -2.88 21.90 5.21
CA LEU A 162 -3.34 22.91 6.16
C LEU A 162 -2.17 23.76 6.64
N VAL A 163 -1.07 23.15 7.10
CA VAL A 163 0.10 23.86 7.61
C VAL A 163 0.73 24.75 6.54
N ARG A 164 0.85 24.27 5.28
CA ARG A 164 1.43 25.07 4.19
C ARG A 164 0.58 26.23 3.71
N ASN A 165 -0.75 26.10 3.79
CA ASN A 165 -1.70 27.10 3.26
C ASN A 165 -2.23 28.03 4.35
N THR A 166 -1.71 27.97 5.58
CA THR A 166 -2.10 28.86 6.68
C THR A 166 -0.86 29.43 7.39
N ALA A 167 -0.98 30.65 7.88
CA ALA A 167 0.17 31.34 8.51
C ALA A 167 0.45 30.88 9.96
N GLN A 168 -0.51 30.24 10.63
CA GLN A 168 -0.44 30.04 12.09
C GLN A 168 -0.69 28.60 12.53
N LEU A 169 -1.04 27.68 11.65
CA LEU A 169 -1.23 26.29 12.04
C LEU A 169 0.11 25.60 12.25
N PRO A 170 0.35 25.03 13.45
CA PRO A 170 1.60 24.34 13.76
C PRO A 170 1.65 22.96 13.09
N GLN A 171 2.87 22.43 12.91
CA GLN A 171 3.06 21.02 12.63
C GLN A 171 2.70 20.21 13.90
N VAL A 172 1.96 19.11 13.71
CA VAL A 172 1.61 18.17 14.78
C VAL A 172 1.96 16.74 14.34
N GLU A 173 2.23 15.86 15.30
CA GLU A 173 2.46 14.44 15.04
C GLU A 173 1.13 13.69 15.10
N LEU A 174 0.91 12.76 14.17
CA LEU A 174 -0.35 12.01 14.06
C LEU A 174 -0.31 10.64 14.74
N GLU A 175 0.86 10.16 15.17
CA GLU A 175 1.02 8.82 15.75
C GLU A 175 0.31 8.68 17.11
N ALA A 176 0.35 9.71 17.93
CA ALA A 176 -0.32 9.69 19.21
C ALA A 176 -1.83 9.93 19.07
N ARG A 177 -2.63 9.29 19.91
CA ARG A 177 -4.08 9.55 19.97
C ARG A 177 -4.35 10.95 20.54
N PRO A 178 -5.24 11.76 19.95
CA PRO A 178 -5.64 13.03 20.53
C PRO A 178 -6.21 12.86 21.93
N ARG A 179 -5.84 13.74 22.85
CA ARG A 179 -6.29 13.68 24.26
C ARG A 179 -7.81 13.77 24.41
N ARG A 180 -8.48 14.45 23.49
CA ARG A 180 -9.92 14.68 23.47
C ARG A 180 -10.39 15.02 22.06
N LEU A 181 -11.66 14.74 21.79
CA LEU A 181 -12.29 15.08 20.50
C LEU A 181 -12.36 16.61 20.30
N LEU A 182 -12.72 17.36 21.32
CA LEU A 182 -12.76 18.82 21.26
C LEU A 182 -11.44 19.38 21.80
N GLY A 183 -10.53 19.79 20.91
CA GLY A 183 -9.28 20.46 21.28
C GLY A 183 -9.54 21.79 21.99
N ALA A 184 -8.62 22.22 22.87
CA ALA A 184 -8.75 23.48 23.60
C ALA A 184 -7.66 24.49 23.21
N ASN A 185 -6.80 24.15 22.28
CA ASN A 185 -5.81 25.02 21.66
C ASN A 185 -5.66 24.60 20.18
N THR A 186 -5.00 25.43 19.37
CA THR A 186 -4.88 25.21 17.91
C THR A 186 -4.24 23.86 17.56
N ALA A 187 -3.19 23.45 18.27
CA ALA A 187 -2.51 22.18 18.01
C ALA A 187 -3.44 20.98 18.30
N ASP A 188 -4.12 21.00 19.45
CA ASP A 188 -5.08 19.94 19.82
C ASP A 188 -6.27 19.90 18.85
N CYS A 189 -6.79 21.06 18.42
CA CYS A 189 -7.87 21.14 17.44
C CYS A 189 -7.46 20.54 16.08
N LEU A 190 -6.27 20.89 15.60
CA LEU A 190 -5.72 20.37 14.36
C LEU A 190 -5.49 18.88 14.43
N HIS A 191 -4.82 18.41 15.49
CA HIS A 191 -4.57 16.99 15.74
C HIS A 191 -5.88 16.19 15.79
N SER A 192 -6.83 16.64 16.60
CA SER A 192 -8.15 16.02 16.71
C SER A 192 -8.90 15.99 15.35
N GLY A 193 -8.90 17.11 14.64
CA GLY A 193 -9.56 17.23 13.33
C GLY A 193 -9.00 16.26 12.31
N ILE A 194 -7.69 16.10 12.23
CA ILE A 194 -7.06 15.14 11.29
C ILE A 194 -7.36 13.71 11.71
N VAL A 195 -7.16 13.33 12.97
CA VAL A 195 -7.31 11.94 13.42
C VAL A 195 -8.77 11.51 13.40
N TYR A 196 -9.65 12.18 14.15
CA TYR A 196 -11.07 11.80 14.20
C TYR A 196 -11.81 12.11 12.90
N GLY A 197 -11.40 13.17 12.19
CA GLY A 197 -11.96 13.48 10.86
C GLY A 197 -11.66 12.39 9.85
N THR A 198 -10.42 11.87 9.83
CA THR A 198 -10.05 10.73 8.96
C THR A 198 -10.81 9.47 9.34
N ALA A 199 -10.93 9.16 10.64
CA ALA A 199 -11.68 8.01 11.10
C ALA A 199 -13.17 8.09 10.71
N ALA A 200 -13.82 9.22 10.95
CA ALA A 200 -15.22 9.44 10.57
C ALA A 200 -15.44 9.39 9.05
N MET A 201 -14.51 9.92 8.28
CA MET A 201 -14.52 9.82 6.81
C MET A 201 -14.45 8.35 6.37
N LEU A 202 -13.55 7.56 6.95
CA LEU A 202 -13.42 6.13 6.65
C LEU A 202 -14.70 5.38 6.99
N ASP A 203 -15.22 5.55 8.21
CA ASP A 203 -16.45 4.89 8.65
C ASP A 203 -17.63 5.22 7.73
N GLY A 204 -17.80 6.51 7.38
CA GLY A 204 -18.84 6.96 6.46
C GLY A 204 -18.68 6.42 5.05
N MET A 205 -17.45 6.44 4.50
CA MET A 205 -17.19 5.92 3.15
C MET A 205 -17.36 4.41 3.07
N VAL A 206 -16.87 3.67 4.08
CA VAL A 206 -17.06 2.22 4.15
C VAL A 206 -18.54 1.87 4.21
N ALA A 207 -19.33 2.56 5.02
CA ALA A 207 -20.78 2.32 5.11
C ALA A 207 -21.49 2.54 3.76
N GLN A 208 -21.14 3.61 3.02
CA GLN A 208 -21.69 3.88 1.70
C GLN A 208 -21.25 2.85 0.65
N ILE A 209 -19.98 2.42 0.67
CA ILE A 209 -19.47 1.38 -0.26
C ILE A 209 -20.16 0.05 0.04
N ARG A 210 -20.31 -0.34 1.30
CA ARG A 210 -21.05 -1.55 1.71
C ARG A 210 -22.50 -1.52 1.22
N ALA A 211 -23.16 -0.37 1.32
CA ALA A 211 -24.52 -0.19 0.81
C ALA A 211 -24.56 -0.32 -0.72
N ALA A 212 -23.62 0.27 -1.45
CA ALA A 212 -23.51 0.17 -2.90
C ALA A 212 -23.20 -1.27 -3.38
N LEU A 213 -22.45 -2.04 -2.59
CA LEU A 213 -22.18 -3.47 -2.86
C LEU A 213 -23.36 -4.38 -2.47
N GLY A 214 -24.39 -3.88 -1.76
CA GLY A 214 -25.44 -4.69 -1.17
C GLY A 214 -24.94 -5.67 -0.10
N ALA A 215 -23.85 -5.33 0.60
CA ALA A 215 -23.15 -6.20 1.53
C ALA A 215 -22.76 -5.42 2.81
N PRO A 216 -23.71 -5.26 3.76
CA PRO A 216 -23.51 -4.44 4.97
C PRO A 216 -22.35 -4.91 5.85
N ASP A 217 -22.03 -6.21 5.80
CA ASP A 217 -20.99 -6.84 6.61
C ASP A 217 -19.71 -7.13 5.82
N ALA A 218 -19.55 -6.56 4.62
CA ALA A 218 -18.35 -6.77 3.80
C ALA A 218 -17.09 -6.42 4.61
N PRO A 219 -16.10 -7.32 4.71
CA PRO A 219 -14.87 -7.07 5.46
C PRO A 219 -14.08 -5.91 4.87
N VAL A 220 -13.37 -5.20 5.75
CA VAL A 220 -12.47 -4.10 5.37
C VAL A 220 -11.03 -4.53 5.63
N VAL A 221 -10.23 -4.58 4.58
CA VAL A 221 -8.80 -4.89 4.68
C VAL A 221 -8.01 -3.65 4.31
N ALA A 222 -7.12 -3.22 5.19
CA ALA A 222 -6.34 -2.01 5.00
C ALA A 222 -4.84 -2.28 4.98
N THR A 223 -4.11 -1.43 4.27
CA THR A 223 -2.65 -1.43 4.15
C THR A 223 -2.11 0.00 4.03
N GLY A 224 -0.80 0.13 3.95
CA GLY A 224 -0.11 1.40 3.77
C GLY A 224 0.36 2.03 5.08
N THR A 225 0.49 3.34 5.11
CA THR A 225 0.96 4.07 6.30
C THR A 225 -0.22 4.72 6.99
N LEU A 226 -0.86 4.00 7.89
CA LEU A 226 -1.97 4.50 8.70
C LEU A 226 -1.50 4.71 10.13
N PRO A 227 -1.62 5.93 10.69
CA PRO A 227 -1.36 6.14 12.12
C PRO A 227 -2.27 5.28 12.98
N ASP A 228 -1.73 4.62 14.01
CA ASP A 228 -2.48 3.80 14.96
C ASP A 228 -3.62 4.60 15.63
N SER A 229 -3.39 5.90 15.80
CA SER A 229 -4.38 6.84 16.33
C SER A 229 -5.67 6.89 15.51
N VAL A 230 -5.56 6.80 14.17
CA VAL A 230 -6.72 6.77 13.25
C VAL A 230 -7.42 5.41 13.33
N CYS A 231 -6.64 4.31 13.24
CA CYS A 231 -7.19 2.95 13.37
C CYS A 231 -8.05 2.80 14.63
N THR A 232 -7.52 3.24 15.76
CA THR A 232 -8.21 3.13 17.07
C THR A 232 -9.39 4.09 17.24
N ALA A 233 -9.50 5.11 16.38
CA ALA A 233 -10.62 6.05 16.36
C ALA A 233 -11.78 5.61 15.45
N CYS A 234 -11.55 4.67 14.53
CA CYS A 234 -12.60 4.12 13.66
C CYS A 234 -13.57 3.24 14.45
N VAL A 235 -14.85 3.27 14.05
CA VAL A 235 -15.88 2.33 14.50
C VAL A 235 -15.88 1.06 13.64
N THR A 236 -15.50 1.20 12.38
CA THR A 236 -15.38 0.09 11.43
C THR A 236 -14.27 -0.86 11.90
N ASP A 237 -14.57 -2.15 11.97
CA ASP A 237 -13.55 -3.18 12.16
C ASP A 237 -12.68 -3.27 10.89
N ILE A 238 -11.39 -2.96 11.04
CA ILE A 238 -10.41 -2.89 9.96
C ILE A 238 -9.32 -3.93 10.19
N VAL A 239 -9.20 -4.87 9.27
CA VAL A 239 -8.09 -5.83 9.26
C VAL A 239 -6.87 -5.15 8.62
N TYR A 240 -6.02 -4.55 9.44
CA TYR A 240 -4.81 -3.90 8.95
C TYR A 240 -3.68 -4.90 8.65
N ARG A 241 -3.05 -4.75 7.49
CA ARG A 241 -1.93 -5.58 7.03
C ARG A 241 -0.87 -4.72 6.33
N GLU A 242 0.21 -4.42 7.04
CA GLU A 242 1.32 -3.63 6.49
C GLU A 242 1.91 -4.24 5.22
N THR A 243 1.99 -5.56 5.14
CA THR A 243 2.61 -6.31 4.03
C THR A 243 1.65 -6.70 2.91
N LEU A 244 0.41 -6.19 2.91
CA LEU A 244 -0.65 -6.62 1.98
C LEU A 244 -0.24 -6.50 0.50
N VAL A 245 0.41 -5.40 0.13
CA VAL A 245 0.90 -5.16 -1.24
C VAL A 245 1.97 -6.19 -1.62
N LEU A 246 2.91 -6.47 -0.70
CA LEU A 246 3.96 -7.47 -0.91
C LEU A 246 3.37 -8.89 -1.02
N GLU A 247 2.36 -9.20 -0.23
CA GLU A 247 1.61 -10.46 -0.33
C GLU A 247 0.96 -10.58 -1.71
N GLY A 248 0.31 -9.52 -2.18
CA GLY A 248 -0.29 -9.47 -3.52
C GLY A 248 0.74 -9.69 -4.64
N LEU A 249 1.91 -9.06 -4.54
CA LEU A 249 3.03 -9.29 -5.45
C LEU A 249 3.44 -10.76 -5.49
N TYR A 250 3.64 -11.37 -4.33
CA TYR A 250 3.97 -12.80 -4.25
C TYR A 250 2.90 -13.68 -4.93
N TRP A 251 1.62 -13.41 -4.71
CA TRP A 251 0.55 -14.20 -5.31
C TRP A 251 0.42 -13.99 -6.83
N ILE A 252 0.69 -12.78 -7.33
CA ILE A 252 0.80 -12.50 -8.77
C ILE A 252 1.96 -13.29 -9.37
N TRP A 253 3.15 -13.25 -8.75
CA TRP A 253 4.29 -14.06 -9.18
C TRP A 253 3.92 -15.56 -9.24
N LYS A 254 3.38 -16.09 -8.17
CA LYS A 254 2.99 -17.51 -8.06
C LYS A 254 1.99 -17.93 -9.15
N LYS A 255 1.06 -17.05 -9.51
CA LYS A 255 0.07 -17.31 -10.58
C LYS A 255 0.67 -17.33 -11.98
N ASN A 256 1.76 -16.58 -12.20
CA ASN A 256 2.42 -16.49 -13.50
C ASN A 256 3.59 -17.50 -13.68
N THR A 257 3.98 -18.20 -12.61
CA THR A 257 5.06 -19.20 -12.64
C THR A 257 4.55 -20.65 -12.54
N ARG A 258 3.32 -20.86 -12.09
CA ARG A 258 2.69 -22.21 -12.15
C ARG A 258 2.37 -22.55 -13.60
N LYS A 259 3.07 -23.55 -14.14
CA LYS A 259 2.67 -24.28 -15.37
C LYS A 259 1.49 -25.18 -15.08
#